data_2f55f49ac07e91128989ca70c6764c2e
#
_entry.id   2f55f49ac07e91128989ca70c6764c2e
#
_cell.length_a   1.000
_cell.length_b   1.000
_cell.length_c   1.000
_cell.angle_alpha   90.00
_cell.angle_beta   90.00
_cell.angle_gamma   90.00
#
_symmetry.space_group_name_H-M   'P 1'
#
loop_
_entity.id
_entity.type
_entity.pdbx_description
1 polymer ?
#
loop_
_entity_poly.entity_id
_entity_poly.type
_entity_poly.pdbx_seq_one_letter_code
_entity_poly.pdbx_strand_id
1 'polypeptide(L)'
;MLAVQERAGEIEQKIDTLYGDVDSLIDEERRSTLFNDTPPMFSKKYVAQLRNSSLWQEVLNEVRALSLTDRDTFDQYGWIIVLQTFLTFILVFSIQKRKKHFQDTERWQFFAMYPYASGIFLGYMICALIYEYQGVPNSWNLIVTIIGGVSFARLMKGIVDEDWKLWFIYGLITTLLVTRLLDFLSVPIPVFRLYLCFAALVGLIYCQHFARKLKKQKKTDIYYWLLCLGGWFFLVVVFIEIWGGKSIASYLFVSLIKSLATILVFIFLMYMLRGFFEWLFNTPFLRRSTVLSDGVTDSIITKLARFCDALIVLLIIIPATLMFWGVYESLAEATKGVLNFGFNIGANRVTIGLLAISVSILYGSFLISWVVQKLLIDELLFKHRMEKEARISIARLIHYFIVVVGFVLAISALGIEITKLTIMVSALGVGIGFGLQGIVNNFVSGLILLFEQPIRIGDLVEINGMWAEIKHIGIRATVVRNFDHADIIIPNADLVSNQVTNWTLGDRQARLIITVGVAYGSDVDLVVETLIECALDNSHVNQNPSPQALFLNFGDSTLDFELRVFVPASMRIPIRSELHKDIDKRFREKDITIAFPQRDLHLPGLDNRTVQEAGALGQGEAT
;
A
#
# COMPACT_ATOMS: atom_id res chain seq x y z
N MET A 1 -34.52 38.35 -2.20
CA MET A 1 -33.24 37.64 -2.53
C MET A 1 -32.33 38.49 -3.42
N LEU A 2 -32.77 39.01 -4.57
CA LEU A 2 -31.97 39.83 -5.48
C LEU A 2 -31.32 41.05 -4.80
N ALA A 3 -32.05 41.84 -4.00
CA ALA A 3 -31.54 43.02 -3.30
C ALA A 3 -30.51 42.69 -2.19
N VAL A 4 -30.55 41.48 -1.64
CA VAL A 4 -29.54 41.01 -0.66
C VAL A 4 -28.25 40.56 -1.40
N GLN A 5 -28.38 39.94 -2.57
CA GLN A 5 -27.27 39.54 -3.43
C GLN A 5 -26.53 40.78 -4.00
N GLU A 6 -27.29 41.81 -4.40
CA GLU A 6 -26.73 43.05 -4.91
C GLU A 6 -25.96 43.82 -3.82
N ARG A 7 -26.48 43.91 -2.61
CA ARG A 7 -25.75 44.48 -1.45
C ARG A 7 -24.55 43.68 -1.03
N ALA A 8 -24.61 42.33 -1.11
CA ALA A 8 -23.44 41.47 -0.83
C ALA A 8 -22.32 41.70 -1.85
N GLY A 9 -22.66 41.85 -3.15
CA GLY A 9 -21.70 42.20 -4.19
C GLY A 9 -21.08 43.58 -4.02
N GLU A 10 -21.87 44.59 -3.62
CA GLU A 10 -21.34 45.94 -3.31
C GLU A 10 -20.39 45.96 -2.09
N ILE A 11 -20.69 45.16 -1.08
CA ILE A 11 -19.83 45.00 0.11
C ILE A 11 -18.53 44.26 -0.26
N GLU A 12 -18.60 43.21 -1.05
CA GLU A 12 -17.45 42.43 -1.53
C GLU A 12 -16.52 43.34 -2.39
N GLN A 13 -17.09 44.15 -3.28
CA GLN A 13 -16.32 45.09 -4.08
C GLN A 13 -15.68 46.22 -3.24
N LYS A 14 -16.36 46.71 -2.17
CA LYS A 14 -15.79 47.68 -1.21
C LYS A 14 -14.68 47.05 -0.37
N ILE A 15 -14.81 45.79 0.01
CA ILE A 15 -13.78 45.05 0.74
C ILE A 15 -12.53 44.91 -0.14
N ASP A 16 -12.70 44.49 -1.40
CA ASP A 16 -11.59 44.33 -2.35
C ASP A 16 -10.87 45.68 -2.65
N THR A 17 -11.61 46.77 -2.79
CA THR A 17 -11.00 48.09 -2.96
C THR A 17 -10.24 48.53 -1.70
N LEU A 18 -10.80 48.31 -0.50
CA LEU A 18 -10.11 48.61 0.75
C LEU A 18 -8.85 47.77 0.96
N TYR A 19 -8.89 46.49 0.60
CA TYR A 19 -7.68 45.65 0.58
C TYR A 19 -6.64 46.17 -0.40
N GLY A 20 -7.04 46.58 -1.59
CA GLY A 20 -6.13 47.16 -2.59
C GLY A 20 -5.51 48.49 -2.11
N ASP A 21 -6.27 49.32 -1.43
CA ASP A 21 -5.79 50.59 -0.86
C ASP A 21 -4.83 50.35 0.32
N VAL A 22 -5.13 49.39 1.19
CA VAL A 22 -4.25 48.98 2.30
C VAL A 22 -2.94 48.40 1.77
N ASP A 23 -3.01 47.51 0.77
CA ASP A 23 -1.81 46.91 0.15
C ASP A 23 -0.95 47.99 -0.53
N SER A 24 -1.55 48.99 -1.20
CA SER A 24 -0.82 50.08 -1.82
C SER A 24 -0.14 50.96 -0.78
N LEU A 25 -0.79 51.24 0.35
CA LEU A 25 -0.21 51.99 1.48
C LEU A 25 0.94 51.23 2.15
N ILE A 26 0.78 49.94 2.33
CA ILE A 26 1.84 49.04 2.85
C ILE A 26 3.05 49.04 1.91
N ASP A 27 2.83 48.94 0.61
CA ASP A 27 3.91 48.97 -0.39
C ASP A 27 4.61 50.33 -0.46
N GLU A 28 3.87 51.43 -0.31
CA GLU A 28 4.44 52.80 -0.25
C GLU A 28 5.25 52.99 1.02
N GLU A 29 4.76 52.54 2.17
CA GLU A 29 5.48 52.56 3.44
C GLU A 29 6.71 51.65 3.44
N ARG A 30 6.62 50.46 2.85
CA ARG A 30 7.77 49.56 2.60
C ARG A 30 8.84 50.22 1.72
N ARG A 31 8.45 50.89 0.63
CA ARG A 31 9.38 51.59 -0.25
C ARG A 31 10.05 52.77 0.46
N SER A 32 9.29 53.56 1.20
CA SER A 32 9.83 54.71 1.94
C SER A 32 10.78 54.28 3.06
N THR A 33 10.49 53.16 3.74
CA THR A 33 11.34 52.58 4.81
C THR A 33 12.58 51.90 4.26
N LEU A 34 12.49 51.20 3.13
CA LEU A 34 13.62 50.52 2.51
C LEU A 34 14.67 51.47 1.94
N PHE A 35 14.23 52.62 1.41
CA PHE A 35 15.10 53.62 0.78
C PHE A 35 15.41 54.82 1.68
N ASN A 36 15.19 54.68 3.00
CA ASN A 36 15.52 55.77 3.96
C ASN A 36 17.04 55.91 4.08
N ASP A 37 17.59 56.97 3.50
CA ASP A 37 19.02 57.21 3.44
C ASP A 37 19.57 57.61 4.80
N THR A 38 20.34 56.73 5.39
CA THR A 38 21.17 57.05 6.56
C THR A 38 22.53 57.57 6.10
N PRO A 39 23.22 58.40 6.89
CA PRO A 39 24.49 58.94 6.45
C PRO A 39 25.53 57.83 6.18
N PRO A 40 26.32 57.91 5.08
CA PRO A 40 27.39 56.97 4.80
C PRO A 40 28.34 56.77 5.99
N MET A 41 28.84 55.51 6.20
CA MET A 41 29.63 55.17 7.40
C MET A 41 30.91 56.01 7.58
N PHE A 42 31.48 56.50 6.49
CA PHE A 42 32.67 57.36 6.53
C PHE A 42 32.35 58.85 6.58
N SER A 43 31.08 59.24 6.71
CA SER A 43 30.67 60.63 6.81
C SER A 43 30.91 61.20 8.20
N LYS A 44 31.25 62.55 8.28
CA LYS A 44 31.36 63.27 9.56
C LYS A 44 30.06 63.19 10.39
N LYS A 45 28.90 63.09 9.72
CA LYS A 45 27.58 62.97 10.38
C LYS A 45 27.46 61.64 11.11
N TYR A 46 27.91 60.53 10.52
CA TYR A 46 27.86 59.22 11.16
C TYR A 46 28.79 59.14 12.39
N VAL A 47 30.01 59.65 12.28
CA VAL A 47 30.97 59.71 13.40
C VAL A 47 30.43 60.59 14.54
N ALA A 48 29.76 61.68 14.22
CA ALA A 48 29.09 62.51 15.22
C ALA A 48 27.95 61.82 15.94
N GLN A 49 27.16 60.99 15.21
CA GLN A 49 26.13 60.13 15.81
C GLN A 49 26.72 59.10 16.78
N LEU A 50 27.82 58.43 16.44
CA LEU A 50 28.49 57.47 17.33
C LEU A 50 29.11 58.11 18.58
N ARG A 51 29.53 59.38 18.51
CA ARG A 51 30.08 60.10 19.64
C ARG A 51 29.05 60.70 20.60
N ASN A 52 27.77 60.64 20.23
CA ASN A 52 26.71 61.14 21.06
C ASN A 52 26.55 60.34 22.35
N SER A 53 26.83 60.93 23.49
CA SER A 53 26.74 60.31 24.81
C SER A 53 25.32 59.82 25.18
N SER A 54 24.28 60.46 24.61
CA SER A 54 22.90 60.13 24.88
C SER A 54 22.56 58.72 24.37
N LEU A 55 23.15 58.29 23.23
CA LEU A 55 22.93 56.93 22.68
C LEU A 55 23.41 55.83 23.64
N TRP A 56 24.55 56.04 24.26
CA TRP A 56 25.09 55.06 25.21
C TRP A 56 24.32 55.02 26.52
N GLN A 57 23.75 56.18 26.92
CA GLN A 57 22.87 56.28 28.07
C GLN A 57 21.53 55.57 27.81
N GLU A 58 20.97 55.69 26.61
CA GLU A 58 19.76 54.91 26.19
C GLU A 58 20.00 53.42 26.28
N VAL A 59 21.07 52.88 25.70
CA VAL A 59 21.44 51.45 25.81
C VAL A 59 21.60 51.03 27.26
N LEU A 60 22.28 51.83 28.08
CA LEU A 60 22.47 51.52 29.49
C LEU A 60 21.15 51.57 30.28
N ASN A 61 20.25 52.46 29.93
CA ASN A 61 18.94 52.58 30.56
C ASN A 61 18.04 51.37 30.16
N GLU A 62 18.04 50.94 28.88
CA GLU A 62 17.34 49.77 28.45
C GLU A 62 17.89 48.49 29.10
N VAL A 63 19.22 48.33 29.18
CA VAL A 63 19.84 47.22 29.91
C VAL A 63 19.48 47.21 31.40
N ARG A 64 19.38 48.40 32.02
CA ARG A 64 18.95 48.53 33.43
C ARG A 64 17.44 48.30 33.62
N ALA A 65 16.63 48.67 32.64
CA ALA A 65 15.19 48.44 32.64
C ALA A 65 14.82 46.95 32.33
N LEU A 66 15.79 46.12 31.98
CA LEU A 66 15.61 44.70 31.73
C LEU A 66 15.15 44.01 33.02
N SER A 67 13.85 43.99 33.27
CA SER A 67 13.22 43.03 34.18
C SER A 67 13.05 41.70 33.43
N LEU A 68 13.90 40.73 33.75
CA LEU A 68 13.83 39.37 33.17
C LEU A 68 12.51 38.68 33.48
N THR A 69 11.77 39.14 34.48
CA THR A 69 10.49 38.61 34.92
C THR A 69 9.61 39.74 35.47
N ASP A 70 8.70 40.22 34.66
CA ASP A 70 7.58 40.99 35.15
C ASP A 70 6.57 40.01 35.78
N ARG A 71 6.00 40.36 36.96
CA ARG A 71 5.10 39.49 37.74
C ARG A 71 3.88 39.09 36.91
N ASP A 72 3.35 40.06 36.14
CA ASP A 72 2.20 39.84 35.28
C ASP A 72 2.49 38.82 34.15
N THR A 73 3.72 38.82 33.65
CA THR A 73 4.20 37.86 32.64
C THR A 73 4.31 36.45 33.20
N PHE A 74 4.75 36.28 34.45
CA PHE A 74 4.85 34.99 35.08
C PHE A 74 3.45 34.41 35.40
N ASP A 75 2.51 35.25 35.80
CA ASP A 75 1.15 34.85 36.10
C ASP A 75 0.41 34.36 34.84
N GLN A 76 0.70 34.97 33.68
CA GLN A 76 0.07 34.59 32.41
C GLN A 76 0.75 33.42 31.72
N TYR A 77 2.06 33.31 31.70
CA TYR A 77 2.85 32.36 30.91
C TYR A 77 3.69 31.38 31.74
N GLY A 78 3.65 31.49 33.07
CA GLY A 78 4.46 30.66 33.97
C GLY A 78 4.24 29.17 33.79
N TRP A 79 3.02 28.74 33.49
CA TRP A 79 2.70 27.36 33.23
C TRP A 79 3.45 26.79 31.99
N ILE A 80 3.68 27.59 30.95
CA ILE A 80 4.43 27.20 29.74
C ILE A 80 5.90 26.98 30.10
N ILE A 81 6.47 27.89 30.90
CA ILE A 81 7.86 27.79 31.38
C ILE A 81 8.07 26.52 32.20
N VAL A 82 7.12 26.23 33.10
CA VAL A 82 7.13 25.01 33.91
C VAL A 82 7.00 23.76 33.04
N LEU A 83 6.04 23.75 32.10
CA LEU A 83 5.83 22.64 31.17
C LEU A 83 7.09 22.37 30.35
N GLN A 84 7.70 23.41 29.80
CA GLN A 84 8.93 23.32 29.00
C GLN A 84 10.10 22.76 29.80
N THR A 85 10.30 23.26 31.02
CA THR A 85 11.38 22.80 31.90
C THR A 85 11.16 21.33 32.27
N PHE A 86 9.92 20.95 32.59
CA PHE A 86 9.55 19.59 32.92
C PHE A 86 9.72 18.64 31.71
N LEU A 87 9.25 19.03 30.53
CA LEU A 87 9.43 18.26 29.30
C LEU A 87 10.91 18.08 28.97
N THR A 88 11.70 19.15 29.09
CA THR A 88 13.14 19.11 28.85
C THR A 88 13.81 18.13 29.83
N PHE A 89 13.45 18.15 31.11
CA PHE A 89 13.97 17.23 32.11
C PHE A 89 13.63 15.77 31.79
N ILE A 90 12.37 15.51 31.41
CA ILE A 90 11.93 14.15 31.01
C ILE A 90 12.72 13.66 29.79
N LEU A 91 12.93 14.52 28.80
CA LEU A 91 13.68 14.17 27.58
C LEU A 91 15.14 13.89 27.90
N VAL A 92 15.80 14.75 28.68
CA VAL A 92 17.19 14.52 29.14
C VAL A 92 17.31 13.20 29.88
N PHE A 93 16.42 12.94 30.85
CA PHE A 93 16.41 11.71 31.62
C PHE A 93 16.16 10.48 30.75
N SER A 94 15.19 10.55 29.84
CA SER A 94 14.85 9.46 28.92
C SER A 94 16.00 9.11 27.98
N ILE A 95 16.66 10.12 27.39
CA ILE A 95 17.81 9.95 26.51
C ILE A 95 18.98 9.36 27.31
N GLN A 96 19.25 9.85 28.52
CA GLN A 96 20.32 9.34 29.37
C GLN A 96 20.09 7.89 29.79
N LYS A 97 18.87 7.53 30.19
CA LYS A 97 18.48 6.16 30.56
C LYS A 97 18.59 5.20 29.39
N ARG A 98 18.26 5.63 28.19
CA ARG A 98 18.28 4.83 26.95
C ARG A 98 19.55 5.01 26.12
N LYS A 99 20.62 5.52 26.69
CA LYS A 99 21.88 5.83 25.98
C LYS A 99 22.41 4.66 25.17
N LYS A 100 22.37 3.43 25.67
CA LYS A 100 22.80 2.22 24.95
C LYS A 100 21.98 2.01 23.67
N HIS A 101 20.68 2.19 23.73
CA HIS A 101 19.79 2.01 22.60
C HIS A 101 20.08 3.01 21.45
N PHE A 102 20.45 4.25 21.79
CA PHE A 102 20.86 5.26 20.80
C PHE A 102 22.24 4.99 20.18
N GLN A 103 23.08 4.19 20.84
CA GLN A 103 24.38 3.76 20.29
C GLN A 103 24.21 2.72 19.18
N ASP A 104 23.17 1.91 19.24
CA ASP A 104 22.90 0.84 18.27
C ASP A 104 22.42 1.37 16.91
N THR A 105 21.90 2.60 16.86
CA THR A 105 21.46 3.26 15.64
C THR A 105 22.55 4.24 15.18
N GLU A 106 23.21 3.95 14.06
CA GLU A 106 24.37 4.70 13.58
C GLU A 106 24.11 6.21 13.49
N ARG A 107 22.94 6.59 12.96
CA ARG A 107 22.56 8.00 12.79
C ARG A 107 22.14 8.71 14.07
N TRP A 108 21.87 7.99 15.14
CA TRP A 108 21.47 8.56 16.44
C TRP A 108 22.56 8.52 17.49
N GLN A 109 23.77 8.13 17.14
CA GLN A 109 24.92 8.09 18.06
C GLN A 109 25.21 9.43 18.73
N PHE A 110 24.92 10.56 18.07
CA PHE A 110 25.09 11.90 18.65
C PHE A 110 24.20 12.12 19.87
N PHE A 111 23.02 11.46 19.99
CA PHE A 111 22.22 11.49 21.22
C PHE A 111 22.95 10.86 22.40
N ALA A 112 23.67 9.79 22.14
CA ALA A 112 24.47 9.12 23.15
C ALA A 112 25.76 9.89 23.50
N MET A 113 26.34 10.63 22.53
CA MET A 113 27.51 11.48 22.77
C MET A 113 27.16 12.73 23.60
N TYR A 114 26.01 13.37 23.29
CA TYR A 114 25.61 14.63 23.91
C TYR A 114 24.18 14.58 24.49
N PRO A 115 23.91 13.71 25.50
CA PRO A 115 22.53 13.46 25.97
C PRO A 115 21.85 14.70 26.55
N TYR A 116 22.59 15.56 27.26
CA TYR A 116 22.05 16.80 27.82
C TYR A 116 21.68 17.80 26.70
N ALA A 117 22.58 18.05 25.76
CA ALA A 117 22.32 18.97 24.65
C ALA A 117 21.15 18.48 23.79
N SER A 118 21.04 17.16 23.58
CA SER A 118 19.93 16.55 22.82
C SER A 118 18.57 16.75 23.50
N GLY A 119 18.49 16.49 24.79
CA GLY A 119 17.24 16.64 25.54
C GLY A 119 16.83 18.11 25.65
N ILE A 120 17.78 19.00 25.88
CA ILE A 120 17.54 20.45 25.93
C ILE A 120 17.05 20.95 24.57
N PHE A 121 17.77 20.63 23.48
CA PHE A 121 17.40 21.07 22.14
C PHE A 121 16.00 20.59 21.74
N LEU A 122 15.68 19.30 21.93
CA LEU A 122 14.36 18.75 21.62
C LEU A 122 13.26 19.36 22.49
N GLY A 123 13.50 19.54 23.79
CA GLY A 123 12.55 20.16 24.70
C GLY A 123 12.20 21.58 24.27
N TYR A 124 13.21 22.36 23.89
CA TYR A 124 13.00 23.71 23.40
C TYR A 124 12.35 23.75 22.02
N MET A 125 12.73 22.88 21.09
CA MET A 125 12.10 22.79 19.75
C MET A 125 10.61 22.49 19.83
N ILE A 126 10.20 21.53 20.68
CA ILE A 126 8.78 21.17 20.84
C ILE A 126 8.00 22.36 21.40
N CYS A 127 8.56 23.05 22.38
CA CYS A 127 7.89 24.20 22.98
C CYS A 127 7.88 25.45 22.10
N ALA A 128 8.87 25.63 21.22
CA ALA A 128 8.91 26.75 20.28
C ALA A 128 7.66 26.80 19.38
N LEU A 129 7.12 25.63 19.00
CA LEU A 129 5.86 25.55 18.25
C LEU A 129 4.65 26.07 19.04
N ILE A 130 4.70 26.01 20.37
CA ILE A 130 3.63 26.48 21.27
C ILE A 130 3.74 28.00 21.45
N TYR A 131 4.96 28.54 21.48
CA TYR A 131 5.21 29.97 21.70
C TYR A 131 4.70 30.85 20.56
N GLU A 132 4.78 30.38 19.33
CA GLU A 132 4.32 31.15 18.16
C GLU A 132 2.82 31.45 18.22
N TYR A 133 2.04 30.61 18.92
CA TYR A 133 0.59 30.75 19.06
C TYR A 133 0.13 31.55 20.28
N GLN A 134 1.02 31.84 21.27
CA GLN A 134 0.58 32.35 22.58
C GLN A 134 1.20 33.69 23.01
N GLY A 135 1.98 34.33 22.15
CA GLY A 135 2.52 35.69 22.45
C GLY A 135 3.49 35.73 23.63
N VAL A 136 4.33 34.71 23.80
CA VAL A 136 5.30 34.61 24.89
C VAL A 136 6.26 35.81 24.90
N PRO A 137 6.68 36.31 26.09
CA PRO A 137 7.56 37.45 26.22
C PRO A 137 8.86 37.34 25.44
N ASN A 138 9.30 38.46 24.87
CA ASN A 138 10.55 38.55 24.11
C ASN A 138 11.78 38.10 24.90
N SER A 139 11.81 38.38 26.22
CA SER A 139 12.88 37.94 27.13
C SER A 139 13.01 36.41 27.20
N TRP A 140 11.87 35.69 27.31
CA TRP A 140 11.87 34.24 27.32
C TRP A 140 12.27 33.65 25.97
N ASN A 141 11.76 34.23 24.87
CA ASN A 141 12.15 33.87 23.51
C ASN A 141 13.66 34.00 23.28
N LEU A 142 14.30 35.01 23.82
CA LEU A 142 15.75 35.21 23.76
C LEU A 142 16.48 34.10 24.52
N ILE A 143 16.07 33.80 25.77
CA ILE A 143 16.67 32.74 26.58
C ILE A 143 16.57 31.39 25.87
N VAL A 144 15.39 31.06 25.34
CA VAL A 144 15.12 29.83 24.58
C VAL A 144 16.03 29.74 23.34
N THR A 145 16.15 30.85 22.60
CA THR A 145 16.99 30.91 21.39
C THR A 145 18.47 30.71 21.74
N ILE A 146 18.96 31.29 22.83
CA ILE A 146 20.35 31.15 23.28
C ILE A 146 20.62 29.70 23.70
N ILE A 147 19.81 29.15 24.61
CA ILE A 147 19.99 27.77 25.11
C ILE A 147 19.81 26.76 24.00
N GLY A 148 18.79 26.94 23.15
CA GLY A 148 18.54 26.09 21.99
C GLY A 148 19.68 26.15 20.97
N GLY A 149 20.15 27.35 20.65
CA GLY A 149 21.27 27.57 19.72
C GLY A 149 22.59 26.95 20.19
N VAL A 150 22.95 27.16 21.47
CA VAL A 150 24.15 26.54 22.06
C VAL A 150 24.05 25.03 22.10
N SER A 151 22.87 24.50 22.46
CA SER A 151 22.63 23.06 22.47
C SER A 151 22.71 22.47 21.06
N PHE A 152 22.13 23.13 20.08
CA PHE A 152 22.19 22.77 18.67
C PHE A 152 23.64 22.77 18.13
N ALA A 153 24.40 23.82 18.43
CA ALA A 153 25.82 23.89 18.07
C ALA A 153 26.62 22.69 18.60
N ARG A 154 26.30 22.27 19.82
CA ARG A 154 26.95 21.11 20.46
C ARG A 154 26.55 19.79 19.83
N LEU A 155 25.30 19.67 19.36
CA LEU A 155 24.82 18.48 18.64
C LEU A 155 25.46 18.36 17.26
N MET A 156 25.61 19.46 16.55
CA MET A 156 26.21 19.48 15.22
C MET A 156 27.67 18.99 15.22
N LYS A 157 28.38 19.14 16.34
CA LYS A 157 29.71 18.58 16.52
C LYS A 157 29.73 17.04 16.46
N GLY A 158 28.63 16.37 16.79
CA GLY A 158 28.51 14.91 16.72
C GLY A 158 28.04 14.38 15.35
N ILE A 159 27.68 15.27 14.42
CA ILE A 159 27.11 14.93 13.11
C ILE A 159 28.04 15.31 11.97
N VAL A 160 28.78 16.42 12.14
CA VAL A 160 29.61 17.00 11.08
C VAL A 160 31.07 16.64 11.30
N ASP A 161 31.64 15.92 10.34
CA ASP A 161 33.04 15.45 10.41
C ASP A 161 34.05 16.50 9.97
N GLU A 162 33.66 17.47 9.12
CA GLU A 162 34.58 18.44 8.55
C GLU A 162 34.61 19.73 9.40
N ASP A 163 35.78 20.08 9.93
CA ASP A 163 35.97 21.24 10.81
C ASP A 163 35.48 22.57 10.21
N TRP A 164 35.66 22.79 8.90
CA TRP A 164 35.22 24.03 8.27
C TRP A 164 33.71 24.17 8.23
N LYS A 165 32.95 23.08 8.04
CA LYS A 165 31.48 23.11 8.11
C LYS A 165 31.03 23.40 9.53
N LEU A 166 31.73 22.85 10.52
CA LEU A 166 31.45 23.10 11.93
C LEU A 166 31.68 24.57 12.30
N TRP A 167 32.79 25.18 11.85
CA TRP A 167 33.06 26.60 12.03
C TRP A 167 32.01 27.50 11.37
N PHE A 168 31.51 27.11 10.18
CA PHE A 168 30.40 27.79 9.51
C PHE A 168 29.14 27.77 10.38
N ILE A 169 28.77 26.61 10.92
CA ILE A 169 27.61 26.43 11.79
C ILE A 169 27.74 27.30 13.07
N TYR A 170 28.90 27.26 13.71
CA TYR A 170 29.14 28.08 14.89
C TYR A 170 29.08 29.59 14.57
N GLY A 171 29.66 30.01 13.47
CA GLY A 171 29.58 31.37 12.99
C GLY A 171 28.14 31.83 12.73
N LEU A 172 27.35 30.99 12.05
CA LEU A 172 25.94 31.26 11.76
C LEU A 172 25.11 31.38 13.05
N ILE A 173 25.25 30.43 13.97
CA ILE A 173 24.55 30.45 15.26
C ILE A 173 24.94 31.68 16.08
N THR A 174 26.23 31.95 16.17
CA THR A 174 26.74 33.13 16.90
C THR A 174 26.18 34.42 16.31
N THR A 175 26.20 34.55 14.99
CA THR A 175 25.63 35.73 14.30
C THR A 175 24.14 35.85 14.57
N LEU A 176 23.39 34.76 14.51
CA LEU A 176 21.95 34.75 14.81
C LEU A 176 21.68 35.16 16.26
N LEU A 177 22.44 34.63 17.23
CA LEU A 177 22.28 34.94 18.64
C LEU A 177 22.61 36.41 18.94
N VAL A 178 23.71 36.92 18.37
CA VAL A 178 24.10 38.30 18.53
C VAL A 178 23.07 39.23 17.87
N THR A 179 22.60 38.94 16.68
CA THR A 179 21.55 39.70 16.01
C THR A 179 20.28 39.79 16.87
N ARG A 180 19.83 38.65 17.42
CA ARG A 180 18.67 38.57 18.31
C ARG A 180 18.88 39.33 19.62
N LEU A 181 20.09 39.27 20.19
CA LEU A 181 20.43 40.02 21.40
C LEU A 181 20.43 41.54 21.15
N LEU A 182 21.00 42.00 20.04
CA LEU A 182 21.02 43.40 19.67
C LEU A 182 19.63 43.96 19.37
N ASP A 183 18.78 43.15 18.74
CA ASP A 183 17.39 43.45 18.46
C ASP A 183 16.58 43.56 19.78
N PHE A 184 16.77 42.60 20.69
CA PHE A 184 16.15 42.59 22.02
C PHE A 184 16.56 43.80 22.87
N LEU A 185 17.83 44.21 22.80
CA LEU A 185 18.37 45.41 23.51
C LEU A 185 18.00 46.71 22.83
N SER A 186 17.21 46.69 21.76
CA SER A 186 16.83 47.88 20.97
C SER A 186 18.02 48.81 20.65
N VAL A 187 19.15 48.16 20.30
CA VAL A 187 20.44 48.86 20.14
C VAL A 187 20.34 49.96 19.07
N PRO A 188 20.84 51.19 19.35
CA PRO A 188 20.75 52.29 18.41
C PRO A 188 21.33 51.99 17.05
N ILE A 189 20.67 52.52 16.03
CA ILE A 189 20.96 52.27 14.62
C ILE A 189 22.46 52.36 14.26
N PRO A 190 23.23 53.40 14.68
CA PRO A 190 24.64 53.49 14.32
C PRO A 190 25.49 52.31 14.83
N VAL A 191 25.18 51.77 16.01
CA VAL A 191 25.91 50.64 16.60
C VAL A 191 25.52 49.34 15.92
N PHE A 192 24.24 49.15 15.62
CA PHE A 192 23.77 47.99 14.86
C PHE A 192 24.41 47.91 13.47
N ARG A 193 24.59 49.05 12.80
CA ARG A 193 25.28 49.14 11.50
C ARG A 193 26.74 48.71 11.58
N LEU A 194 27.48 49.08 12.63
CA LEU A 194 28.85 48.60 12.85
C LEU A 194 28.91 47.11 13.01
N TYR A 195 28.00 46.54 13.80
CA TYR A 195 27.90 45.10 13.97
C TYR A 195 27.63 44.40 12.63
N LEU A 196 26.67 44.90 11.85
CA LEU A 196 26.26 44.32 10.58
C LEU A 196 27.41 44.33 9.56
N CYS A 197 28.11 45.45 9.44
CA CYS A 197 29.28 45.57 8.59
C CYS A 197 30.40 44.61 9.03
N PHE A 198 30.66 44.53 10.33
CA PHE A 198 31.68 43.61 10.89
C PHE A 198 31.31 42.14 10.62
N ALA A 199 30.07 41.77 10.90
CA ALA A 199 29.58 40.39 10.67
C ALA A 199 29.63 40.01 9.18
N ALA A 200 29.24 40.91 8.28
CA ALA A 200 29.32 40.70 6.85
C ALA A 200 30.76 40.59 6.35
N LEU A 201 31.69 41.40 6.87
CA LEU A 201 33.11 41.28 6.57
C LEU A 201 33.70 39.94 7.03
N VAL A 202 33.37 39.50 8.23
CA VAL A 202 33.79 38.19 8.74
C VAL A 202 33.24 37.09 7.83
N GLY A 203 31.96 37.15 7.43
CA GLY A 203 31.33 36.21 6.50
C GLY A 203 32.04 36.20 5.13
N LEU A 204 32.38 37.37 4.59
CA LEU A 204 33.12 37.53 3.34
C LEU A 204 34.51 36.86 3.41
N ILE A 205 35.27 37.19 4.46
CA ILE A 205 36.62 36.62 4.68
C ILE A 205 36.54 35.10 4.81
N TYR A 206 35.56 34.62 5.57
CA TYR A 206 35.31 33.18 5.73
C TYR A 206 35.02 32.49 4.37
N CYS A 207 34.06 32.99 3.62
CA CYS A 207 33.68 32.44 2.31
C CYS A 207 34.88 32.43 1.34
N GLN A 208 35.65 33.55 1.26
CA GLN A 208 36.83 33.61 0.40
C GLN A 208 37.94 32.66 0.83
N HIS A 209 38.20 32.55 2.12
CA HIS A 209 39.25 31.68 2.66
C HIS A 209 38.95 30.19 2.30
N PHE A 210 37.75 29.74 2.59
CA PHE A 210 37.38 28.33 2.34
C PHE A 210 37.14 28.03 0.87
N ALA A 211 36.62 28.96 0.07
CA ALA A 211 36.55 28.80 -1.39
C ALA A 211 37.96 28.62 -2.00
N ARG A 212 38.95 29.43 -1.58
CA ARG A 212 40.34 29.29 -2.01
C ARG A 212 40.93 27.91 -1.57
N LYS A 213 40.63 27.44 -0.33
CA LYS A 213 41.08 26.16 0.20
C LYS A 213 40.51 24.99 -0.63
N LEU A 214 39.18 24.99 -0.93
CA LEU A 214 38.55 23.97 -1.75
C LEU A 214 39.09 23.95 -3.18
N LYS A 215 39.32 25.13 -3.78
CA LYS A 215 39.97 25.27 -5.11
C LYS A 215 41.37 24.67 -5.13
N LYS A 216 42.17 24.91 -4.10
CA LYS A 216 43.52 24.30 -3.98
C LYS A 216 43.46 22.79 -3.85
N GLN A 217 42.42 22.24 -3.24
CA GLN A 217 42.19 20.78 -3.11
C GLN A 217 41.57 20.16 -4.37
N LYS A 218 41.37 20.92 -5.45
CA LYS A 218 40.67 20.51 -6.68
C LYS A 218 39.22 20.01 -6.44
N LYS A 219 38.61 20.35 -5.31
CA LYS A 219 37.21 20.07 -4.98
C LYS A 219 36.37 21.26 -5.42
N THR A 220 35.92 21.27 -6.68
CA THR A 220 35.03 22.30 -7.23
C THR A 220 33.56 21.83 -7.20
N ASP A 221 33.15 21.31 -6.06
CA ASP A 221 31.82 20.82 -5.81
C ASP A 221 30.81 21.96 -5.61
N ILE A 222 29.53 21.64 -5.44
CA ILE A 222 28.47 22.60 -5.18
C ILE A 222 28.80 23.54 -4.00
N TYR A 223 29.52 23.06 -2.99
CA TYR A 223 29.97 23.87 -1.83
C TYR A 223 30.92 24.99 -2.23
N TYR A 224 31.80 24.77 -3.19
CA TYR A 224 32.69 25.83 -3.71
C TYR A 224 31.87 26.97 -4.32
N TRP A 225 30.88 26.65 -5.16
CA TRP A 225 30.02 27.65 -5.78
C TRP A 225 29.15 28.39 -4.78
N LEU A 226 28.61 27.67 -3.77
CA LEU A 226 27.85 28.29 -2.67
C LEU A 226 28.70 29.28 -1.86
N LEU A 227 29.96 28.93 -1.56
CA LEU A 227 30.87 29.84 -0.88
C LEU A 227 31.22 31.06 -1.75
N CYS A 228 31.43 30.89 -3.05
CA CYS A 228 31.65 32.01 -3.96
C CYS A 228 30.43 32.93 -4.01
N LEU A 229 29.23 32.39 -4.15
CA LEU A 229 27.98 33.14 -4.16
C LEU A 229 27.76 33.87 -2.83
N GLY A 230 27.98 33.19 -1.71
CA GLY A 230 27.92 33.79 -0.35
C GLY A 230 28.92 34.94 -0.18
N GLY A 231 30.14 34.78 -0.68
CA GLY A 231 31.16 35.83 -0.69
C GLY A 231 30.73 37.07 -1.48
N TRP A 232 30.17 36.89 -2.67
CA TRP A 232 29.60 37.97 -3.45
C TRP A 232 28.42 38.67 -2.73
N PHE A 233 27.56 37.90 -2.11
CA PHE A 233 26.42 38.41 -1.34
C PHE A 233 26.88 39.26 -0.17
N PHE A 234 27.82 38.78 0.66
CA PHE A 234 28.37 39.58 1.76
C PHE A 234 29.10 40.84 1.29
N LEU A 235 29.77 40.79 0.15
CA LEU A 235 30.40 41.94 -0.46
C LEU A 235 29.36 43.03 -0.82
N VAL A 236 28.23 42.61 -1.42
CA VAL A 236 27.11 43.51 -1.75
C VAL A 236 26.53 44.13 -0.48
N VAL A 237 26.30 43.34 0.57
CA VAL A 237 25.79 43.81 1.85
C VAL A 237 26.74 44.87 2.46
N VAL A 238 28.06 44.61 2.49
CA VAL A 238 29.08 45.55 2.98
C VAL A 238 29.06 46.83 2.16
N PHE A 239 28.98 46.75 0.82
CA PHE A 239 28.95 47.92 -0.05
C PHE A 239 27.71 48.81 0.21
N ILE A 240 26.51 48.20 0.29
CA ILE A 240 25.26 48.89 0.57
C ILE A 240 25.32 49.57 1.95
N GLU A 241 25.87 48.90 2.97
CA GLU A 241 25.97 49.41 4.31
C GLU A 241 26.93 50.62 4.41
N ILE A 242 28.07 50.55 3.72
CA ILE A 242 29.03 51.66 3.64
C ILE A 242 28.39 52.89 2.96
N TRP A 243 27.59 52.68 1.91
CA TRP A 243 26.92 53.73 1.16
C TRP A 243 25.81 54.43 1.95
N GLY A 244 25.23 53.74 2.95
CA GLY A 244 24.19 54.30 3.82
C GLY A 244 22.80 53.65 3.63
N GLY A 245 22.67 52.62 2.82
CA GLY A 245 21.43 51.87 2.59
C GLY A 245 21.13 50.89 3.72
N LYS A 246 21.00 51.37 4.97
CA LYS A 246 20.82 50.54 6.18
C LYS A 246 19.70 49.54 6.06
N SER A 247 18.53 50.00 5.66
CA SER A 247 17.32 49.17 5.67
C SER A 247 17.45 47.99 4.71
N ILE A 248 18.01 48.20 3.52
CA ILE A 248 18.27 47.16 2.53
C ILE A 248 19.35 46.20 3.02
N ALA A 249 20.48 46.72 3.54
CA ALA A 249 21.59 45.90 4.01
C ALA A 249 21.17 44.99 5.19
N SER A 250 20.45 45.54 6.18
CA SER A 250 19.93 44.80 7.32
C SER A 250 18.91 43.76 6.89
N TYR A 251 17.99 44.11 6.00
CA TYR A 251 17.00 43.20 5.45
C TYR A 251 17.65 42.00 4.72
N LEU A 252 18.57 42.27 3.79
CA LEU A 252 19.29 41.22 3.06
C LEU A 252 20.07 40.29 4.01
N PHE A 253 20.82 40.91 4.96
CA PHE A 253 21.63 40.12 5.89
C PHE A 253 20.79 39.27 6.83
N VAL A 254 19.75 39.83 7.45
CA VAL A 254 18.88 39.11 8.39
C VAL A 254 18.09 38.02 7.67
N SER A 255 17.56 38.30 6.48
CA SER A 255 16.84 37.31 5.67
C SER A 255 17.73 36.14 5.27
N LEU A 256 18.99 36.41 4.88
CA LEU A 256 19.95 35.34 4.58
C LEU A 256 20.25 34.50 5.83
N ILE A 257 20.56 35.12 6.96
CA ILE A 257 20.91 34.41 8.20
C ILE A 257 19.73 33.57 8.69
N LYS A 258 18.50 34.09 8.67
CA LYS A 258 17.28 33.35 9.02
C LYS A 258 17.07 32.17 8.06
N SER A 259 17.23 32.38 6.76
CA SER A 259 17.08 31.31 5.74
C SER A 259 18.10 30.20 5.96
N LEU A 260 19.39 30.54 6.14
CA LEU A 260 20.45 29.56 6.40
C LEU A 260 20.24 28.79 7.71
N ALA A 261 19.83 29.50 8.78
CA ALA A 261 19.53 28.85 10.06
C ALA A 261 18.36 27.87 9.93
N THR A 262 17.29 28.26 9.23
CA THR A 262 16.13 27.40 8.96
C THR A 262 16.54 26.17 8.15
N ILE A 263 17.28 26.35 7.05
CA ILE A 263 17.80 25.24 6.24
C ILE A 263 18.62 24.28 7.11
N LEU A 264 19.50 24.80 7.97
CA LEU A 264 20.34 24.01 8.84
C LEU A 264 19.53 23.18 9.85
N VAL A 265 18.50 23.78 10.47
CA VAL A 265 17.59 23.08 11.40
C VAL A 265 16.84 21.96 10.66
N PHE A 266 16.36 22.22 9.45
CA PHE A 266 15.63 21.20 8.69
C PHE A 266 16.54 20.11 8.13
N ILE A 267 17.78 20.39 7.76
CA ILE A 267 18.79 19.37 7.44
C ILE A 267 19.01 18.45 8.66
N PHE A 268 19.09 19.03 9.86
CA PHE A 268 19.18 18.26 11.09
C PHE A 268 17.92 17.39 11.31
N LEU A 269 16.73 17.96 11.10
CA LEU A 269 15.47 17.23 11.20
C LEU A 269 15.38 16.08 10.20
N MET A 270 15.80 16.28 8.96
CA MET A 270 15.90 15.21 7.95
C MET A 270 16.86 14.10 8.39
N TYR A 271 18.00 14.47 8.98
CA TYR A 271 18.96 13.51 9.52
C TYR A 271 18.34 12.68 10.67
N MET A 272 17.60 13.34 11.56
CA MET A 272 16.82 12.70 12.64
C MET A 272 15.75 11.75 12.11
N LEU A 273 15.01 12.17 11.08
CA LEU A 273 13.95 11.38 10.47
C LEU A 273 14.49 10.09 9.81
N ARG A 274 15.66 10.19 9.18
CA ARG A 274 16.34 9.01 8.63
C ARG A 274 16.74 8.02 9.73
N GLY A 275 17.25 8.51 10.86
CA GLY A 275 17.55 7.68 12.03
C GLY A 275 16.28 7.05 12.64
N PHE A 276 15.15 7.78 12.63
CA PHE A 276 13.86 7.25 13.07
C PHE A 276 13.39 6.08 12.20
N PHE A 277 13.49 6.19 10.87
CA PHE A 277 13.15 5.08 9.98
C PHE A 277 14.09 3.89 10.20
N GLU A 278 15.39 4.12 10.36
CA GLU A 278 16.37 3.06 10.67
C GLU A 278 15.99 2.34 11.97
N TRP A 279 15.68 3.08 13.04
CA TRP A 279 15.23 2.51 14.29
C TRP A 279 13.89 1.75 14.14
N LEU A 280 12.90 2.33 13.47
CA LEU A 280 11.57 1.75 13.27
C LEU A 280 11.66 0.40 12.55
N PHE A 281 12.43 0.33 11.47
CA PHE A 281 12.58 -0.90 10.69
C PHE A 281 13.48 -1.95 11.37
N ASN A 282 14.33 -1.53 12.32
CA ASN A 282 15.15 -2.43 13.13
C ASN A 282 14.42 -2.95 14.39
N THR A 283 13.18 -2.55 14.64
CA THR A 283 12.40 -3.06 15.79
C THR A 283 12.19 -4.57 15.66
N PRO A 284 12.21 -5.33 16.79
CA PRO A 284 12.06 -6.80 16.75
C PRO A 284 10.73 -7.26 16.18
N PHE A 285 9.70 -6.40 16.19
CA PHE A 285 8.40 -6.67 15.57
C PHE A 285 8.50 -6.73 14.03
N LEU A 286 9.21 -5.78 13.41
CA LEU A 286 9.41 -5.75 11.95
C LEU A 286 10.53 -6.69 11.48
N ARG A 287 11.54 -6.93 12.32
CA ARG A 287 12.66 -7.83 12.02
C ARG A 287 12.32 -9.32 12.14
N ARG A 288 11.27 -9.69 12.86
CA ARG A 288 10.76 -11.08 12.95
C ARG A 288 10.11 -11.57 11.66
N SER A 289 9.65 -10.67 10.80
CA SER A 289 9.25 -11.08 9.47
C SER A 289 10.53 -11.42 8.68
N THR A 290 10.66 -12.67 8.24
CA THR A 290 11.77 -13.22 7.44
C THR A 290 12.05 -12.48 6.12
N VAL A 291 11.43 -11.38 5.93
CA VAL A 291 11.18 -10.59 4.74
C VAL A 291 12.15 -9.42 4.57
N LEU A 292 12.71 -8.94 5.66
CA LEU A 292 13.63 -7.82 5.66
C LEU A 292 15.08 -8.34 5.63
N SER A 293 15.54 -8.81 4.47
CA SER A 293 17.00 -8.96 4.27
C SER A 293 17.63 -7.56 4.35
N ASP A 294 18.76 -7.44 5.03
CA ASP A 294 19.40 -6.17 5.38
C ASP A 294 19.54 -5.19 4.19
N GLY A 295 19.83 -5.67 2.98
CA GLY A 295 19.98 -4.81 1.80
C GLY A 295 18.68 -4.23 1.21
N VAL A 296 17.53 -4.87 1.43
CA VAL A 296 16.23 -4.39 0.95
C VAL A 296 15.70 -3.31 1.88
N THR A 297 15.92 -3.48 3.17
CA THR A 297 15.53 -2.52 4.22
C THR A 297 16.20 -1.17 4.01
N ASP A 298 17.51 -1.15 3.76
CA ASP A 298 18.28 0.07 3.52
C ASP A 298 17.80 0.82 2.27
N SER A 299 17.44 0.11 1.21
CA SER A 299 16.90 0.73 -0.01
C SER A 299 15.57 1.43 0.26
N ILE A 300 14.69 0.83 1.06
CA ILE A 300 13.37 1.40 1.38
C ILE A 300 13.50 2.59 2.31
N ILE A 301 14.28 2.46 3.38
CA ILE A 301 14.58 3.56 4.30
C ILE A 301 15.10 4.76 3.52
N THR A 302 16.04 4.53 2.60
CA THR A 302 16.62 5.60 1.79
C THR A 302 15.61 6.25 0.84
N LYS A 303 14.71 5.47 0.23
CA LYS A 303 13.68 6.00 -0.65
C LYS A 303 12.62 6.78 0.13
N LEU A 304 12.13 6.21 1.24
CA LEU A 304 11.14 6.86 2.11
C LEU A 304 11.68 8.16 2.69
N ALA A 305 12.93 8.14 3.17
CA ALA A 305 13.58 9.33 3.69
C ALA A 305 13.73 10.41 2.62
N ARG A 306 14.18 10.07 1.40
CA ARG A 306 14.26 11.05 0.29
C ARG A 306 12.91 11.66 -0.07
N PHE A 307 11.85 10.88 -0.02
CA PHE A 307 10.50 11.39 -0.26
C PHE A 307 10.07 12.37 0.84
N CYS A 308 10.27 12.03 2.11
CA CYS A 308 10.00 12.93 3.24
C CYS A 308 10.87 14.19 3.17
N ASP A 309 12.16 14.06 2.83
CA ASP A 309 13.07 15.19 2.63
C ASP A 309 12.52 16.16 1.56
N ALA A 310 12.05 15.62 0.42
CA ALA A 310 11.46 16.44 -0.64
C ALA A 310 10.19 17.18 -0.18
N LEU A 311 9.33 16.52 0.61
CA LEU A 311 8.15 17.17 1.20
C LEU A 311 8.52 18.26 2.20
N ILE A 312 9.53 18.05 3.05
CA ILE A 312 10.03 19.06 3.99
C ILE A 312 10.56 20.27 3.22
N VAL A 313 11.33 20.04 2.17
CA VAL A 313 11.84 21.14 1.32
C VAL A 313 10.69 21.93 0.72
N LEU A 314 9.71 21.25 0.15
CA LEU A 314 8.58 21.87 -0.57
C LEU A 314 7.62 22.61 0.38
N LEU A 315 7.28 21.99 1.52
CA LEU A 315 6.22 22.49 2.40
C LEU A 315 6.72 23.46 3.47
N ILE A 316 8.03 23.43 3.78
CA ILE A 316 8.56 24.21 4.90
C ILE A 316 9.75 25.07 4.48
N ILE A 317 10.82 24.49 3.90
CA ILE A 317 12.05 25.25 3.62
C ILE A 317 11.81 26.36 2.60
N ILE A 318 11.18 26.02 1.46
CA ILE A 318 10.89 27.01 0.41
C ILE A 318 9.92 28.08 0.93
N PRO A 319 8.75 27.77 1.54
CA PRO A 319 7.86 28.77 2.08
C PRO A 319 8.49 29.65 3.17
N ALA A 320 9.22 29.05 4.12
CA ALA A 320 9.90 29.83 5.16
C ALA A 320 10.94 30.78 4.58
N THR A 321 11.68 30.34 3.56
CA THR A 321 12.62 31.21 2.86
C THR A 321 11.89 32.38 2.19
N LEU A 322 10.82 32.13 1.46
CA LEU A 322 10.02 33.17 0.80
C LEU A 322 9.41 34.17 1.81
N MET A 323 8.96 33.67 2.97
CA MET A 323 8.48 34.51 4.07
C MET A 323 9.61 35.41 4.60
N PHE A 324 10.82 34.89 4.85
CA PHE A 324 11.95 35.74 5.34
C PHE A 324 12.40 36.77 4.31
N TRP A 325 12.19 36.50 3.02
CA TRP A 325 12.44 37.42 1.92
C TRP A 325 11.23 38.31 1.60
N GLY A 326 10.23 38.37 2.50
CA GLY A 326 9.10 39.28 2.41
C GLY A 326 8.18 39.08 1.21
N VAL A 327 8.25 37.95 0.55
CA VAL A 327 7.34 37.59 -0.56
C VAL A 327 5.94 37.30 -0.02
N TYR A 328 5.86 36.73 1.19
CA TYR A 328 4.63 36.45 1.92
C TYR A 328 4.74 36.90 3.37
N GLU A 329 3.61 37.22 3.97
CA GLU A 329 3.58 37.72 5.35
C GLU A 329 3.67 36.63 6.40
N SER A 330 3.12 35.43 6.10
CA SER A 330 3.10 34.30 7.02
C SER A 330 3.56 33.00 6.35
N LEU A 331 4.02 32.06 7.17
CA LEU A 331 4.40 30.71 6.70
C LEU A 331 3.21 29.98 6.04
N ALA A 332 2.01 30.15 6.58
CA ALA A 332 0.80 29.51 6.05
C ALA A 332 0.46 30.06 4.66
N GLU A 333 0.57 31.37 4.46
CA GLU A 333 0.34 32.03 3.18
C GLU A 333 1.41 31.64 2.16
N ALA A 334 2.69 31.66 2.55
CA ALA A 334 3.79 31.19 1.73
C ALA A 334 3.60 29.74 1.26
N THR A 335 3.17 28.86 2.16
CA THR A 335 2.90 27.45 1.83
C THR A 335 1.74 27.34 0.84
N LYS A 336 0.65 28.07 1.06
CA LYS A 336 -0.46 28.13 0.09
C LYS A 336 -0.01 28.71 -1.25
N GLY A 337 0.79 29.77 -1.25
CA GLY A 337 1.34 30.37 -2.46
C GLY A 337 2.20 29.41 -3.27
N VAL A 338 3.12 28.70 -2.61
CA VAL A 338 3.97 27.68 -3.25
C VAL A 338 3.13 26.52 -3.80
N LEU A 339 2.17 26.02 -3.02
CA LEU A 339 1.33 24.90 -3.45
C LEU A 339 0.40 25.27 -4.60
N ASN A 340 -0.10 26.52 -4.63
CA ASN A 340 -0.98 27.03 -5.69
C ASN A 340 -0.22 27.57 -6.90
N PHE A 341 1.12 27.67 -6.83
CA PHE A 341 1.92 28.02 -7.99
C PHE A 341 1.81 26.95 -9.06
N GLY A 342 1.46 27.32 -10.28
CA GLY A 342 1.22 26.37 -11.35
C GLY A 342 0.90 27.05 -12.67
N PHE A 343 0.64 26.22 -13.68
CA PHE A 343 0.37 26.65 -15.05
C PHE A 343 -0.90 25.95 -15.57
N ASN A 344 -1.53 26.58 -16.55
CA ASN A 344 -2.74 26.05 -17.16
C ASN A 344 -2.39 25.13 -18.32
N ILE A 345 -2.90 23.90 -18.30
CA ILE A 345 -2.84 22.95 -19.43
C ILE A 345 -4.26 22.76 -19.93
N GLY A 346 -4.59 23.42 -21.04
CA GLY A 346 -5.96 23.44 -21.54
C GLY A 346 -6.92 24.07 -20.54
N ALA A 347 -7.97 23.36 -20.15
CA ALA A 347 -8.96 23.82 -19.17
C ALA A 347 -8.54 23.61 -17.70
N ASN A 348 -7.48 22.84 -17.44
CA ASN A 348 -7.07 22.45 -16.09
C ASN A 348 -5.85 23.25 -15.63
N ARG A 349 -5.89 23.73 -14.39
CA ARG A 349 -4.76 24.35 -13.73
C ARG A 349 -3.96 23.31 -12.96
N VAL A 350 -2.76 23.00 -13.43
CA VAL A 350 -1.83 22.08 -12.74
C VAL A 350 -0.95 22.88 -11.79
N THR A 351 -1.09 22.62 -10.49
CA THR A 351 -0.31 23.31 -9.44
C THR A 351 0.75 22.37 -8.85
N ILE A 352 1.77 22.97 -8.21
CA ILE A 352 2.79 22.21 -7.47
C ILE A 352 2.15 21.34 -6.39
N GLY A 353 1.11 21.84 -5.73
CA GLY A 353 0.35 21.08 -4.72
C GLY A 353 -0.29 19.83 -5.29
N LEU A 354 -0.97 19.94 -6.45
CA LEU A 354 -1.57 18.80 -7.13
C LEU A 354 -0.51 17.79 -7.60
N LEU A 355 0.63 18.28 -8.10
CA LEU A 355 1.76 17.41 -8.46
C LEU A 355 2.32 16.67 -7.23
N ALA A 356 2.51 17.38 -6.11
CA ALA A 356 3.00 16.78 -4.87
C ALA A 356 2.03 15.71 -4.34
N ILE A 357 0.72 15.96 -4.38
CA ILE A 357 -0.31 15.00 -3.99
C ILE A 357 -0.27 13.78 -4.93
N SER A 358 -0.23 13.98 -6.24
CA SER A 358 -0.18 12.90 -7.23
C SER A 358 1.06 12.01 -7.06
N VAL A 359 2.23 12.62 -6.88
CA VAL A 359 3.47 11.89 -6.60
C VAL A 359 3.39 11.15 -5.26
N SER A 360 2.75 11.75 -4.24
CA SER A 360 2.55 11.12 -2.93
C SER A 360 1.63 9.90 -3.03
N ILE A 361 0.55 9.97 -3.82
CA ILE A 361 -0.36 8.84 -4.08
C ILE A 361 0.39 7.72 -4.80
N LEU A 362 1.14 8.04 -5.86
CA LEU A 362 1.95 7.06 -6.58
C LEU A 362 2.97 6.39 -5.66
N TYR A 363 3.72 7.17 -4.91
CA TYR A 363 4.71 6.65 -3.99
C TYR A 363 4.07 5.80 -2.88
N GLY A 364 2.95 6.26 -2.33
CA GLY A 364 2.13 5.52 -1.36
C GLY A 364 1.62 4.19 -1.92
N SER A 365 1.17 4.16 -3.18
CA SER A 365 0.72 2.92 -3.83
C SER A 365 1.84 1.89 -3.98
N PHE A 366 3.06 2.33 -4.32
CA PHE A 366 4.24 1.45 -4.35
C PHE A 366 4.60 0.91 -2.96
N LEU A 367 4.54 1.75 -1.92
CA LEU A 367 4.78 1.32 -0.54
C LEU A 367 3.73 0.32 -0.05
N ILE A 368 2.45 0.63 -0.27
CA ILE A 368 1.33 -0.25 0.09
C ILE A 368 1.47 -1.58 -0.64
N SER A 369 1.73 -1.54 -1.95
CA SER A 369 1.94 -2.75 -2.72
C SER A 369 3.10 -3.59 -2.20
N TRP A 370 4.20 -2.97 -1.83
CA TRP A 370 5.33 -3.65 -1.26
C TRP A 370 4.99 -4.33 0.09
N VAL A 371 4.29 -3.62 0.98
CA VAL A 371 3.84 -4.17 2.27
C VAL A 371 2.88 -5.35 2.04
N VAL A 372 1.90 -5.18 1.17
CA VAL A 372 0.91 -6.22 0.86
C VAL A 372 1.56 -7.46 0.24
N GLN A 373 2.49 -7.28 -0.72
CA GLN A 373 3.23 -8.41 -1.29
C GLN A 373 3.97 -9.20 -0.20
N LYS A 374 4.59 -8.51 0.71
CA LYS A 374 5.37 -9.12 1.77
C LYS A 374 4.49 -9.87 2.77
N LEU A 375 3.41 -9.27 3.22
CA LEU A 375 2.43 -9.92 4.11
C LEU A 375 1.81 -11.16 3.44
N LEU A 376 1.47 -11.07 2.15
CA LEU A 376 0.90 -12.19 1.41
C LEU A 376 1.88 -13.34 1.21
N ILE A 377 3.13 -13.04 0.80
CA ILE A 377 4.13 -14.08 0.54
C ILE A 377 4.52 -14.80 1.83
N ASP A 378 4.74 -14.08 2.93
CA ASP A 378 5.33 -14.65 4.13
C ASP A 378 4.32 -15.20 5.14
N GLU A 379 3.15 -14.60 5.30
CA GLU A 379 2.19 -15.05 6.31
C GLU A 379 1.06 -15.92 5.77
N LEU A 380 0.43 -15.52 4.67
CA LEU A 380 -0.75 -16.21 4.15
C LEU A 380 -0.40 -17.39 3.23
N LEU A 381 0.51 -17.19 2.30
CA LEU A 381 0.80 -18.18 1.27
C LEU A 381 1.83 -19.25 1.72
N PHE A 382 2.68 -18.92 2.69
CA PHE A 382 3.64 -19.90 3.25
C PHE A 382 2.96 -20.99 4.09
N LYS A 383 1.89 -20.63 4.80
CA LYS A 383 1.10 -21.60 5.62
C LYS A 383 0.31 -22.60 4.80
N HIS A 384 -0.02 -22.33 3.53
CA HIS A 384 -0.94 -23.12 2.72
C HIS A 384 -0.27 -24.07 1.71
N ARG A 385 1.00 -24.43 1.88
CA ARG A 385 1.76 -25.37 0.99
C ARG A 385 1.64 -25.07 -0.51
N MET A 386 1.41 -23.81 -0.88
CA MET A 386 1.34 -23.43 -2.30
C MET A 386 2.73 -23.47 -2.94
N GLU A 387 2.81 -23.84 -4.19
CA GLU A 387 4.03 -23.82 -4.98
C GLU A 387 4.60 -22.40 -5.08
N LYS A 388 5.93 -22.29 -5.06
CA LYS A 388 6.66 -21.00 -5.02
C LYS A 388 6.30 -20.10 -6.21
N GLU A 389 6.15 -20.69 -7.39
CA GLU A 389 5.81 -20.02 -8.64
C GLU A 389 4.43 -19.38 -8.60
N ALA A 390 3.43 -20.08 -8.06
CA ALA A 390 2.07 -19.58 -7.90
C ALA A 390 2.02 -18.38 -6.93
N ARG A 391 2.75 -18.45 -5.81
CA ARG A 391 2.86 -17.35 -4.83
C ARG A 391 3.42 -16.09 -5.45
N ILE A 392 4.51 -16.20 -6.21
CA ILE A 392 5.15 -15.08 -6.87
C ILE A 392 4.20 -14.44 -7.90
N SER A 393 3.47 -15.26 -8.64
CA SER A 393 2.52 -14.80 -9.66
C SER A 393 1.36 -14.03 -9.06
N ILE A 394 0.76 -14.53 -7.97
CA ILE A 394 -0.31 -13.83 -7.24
C ILE A 394 0.19 -12.50 -6.68
N ALA A 395 1.37 -12.49 -6.06
CA ALA A 395 1.95 -11.28 -5.51
C ALA A 395 2.22 -10.21 -6.57
N ARG A 396 2.68 -10.61 -7.77
CA ARG A 396 2.86 -9.69 -8.92
C ARG A 396 1.53 -9.13 -9.42
N LEU A 397 0.49 -9.96 -9.48
CA LEU A 397 -0.83 -9.55 -9.94
C LEU A 397 -1.43 -8.50 -9.00
N ILE A 398 -1.33 -8.71 -7.70
CA ILE A 398 -1.74 -7.75 -6.68
C ILE A 398 -0.91 -6.45 -6.77
N HIS A 399 0.39 -6.56 -7.01
CA HIS A 399 1.25 -5.40 -7.24
C HIS A 399 0.74 -4.55 -8.40
N TYR A 400 0.54 -5.15 -9.56
CA TYR A 400 0.05 -4.44 -10.74
C TYR A 400 -1.31 -3.79 -10.48
N PHE A 401 -2.22 -4.50 -9.81
CA PHE A 401 -3.52 -3.96 -9.45
C PHE A 401 -3.41 -2.70 -8.57
N ILE A 402 -2.63 -2.76 -7.48
CA ILE A 402 -2.44 -1.63 -6.57
C ILE A 402 -1.79 -0.45 -7.28
N VAL A 403 -0.77 -0.70 -8.11
CA VAL A 403 -0.07 0.36 -8.84
C VAL A 403 -0.98 1.00 -9.88
N VAL A 404 -1.79 0.24 -10.60
CA VAL A 404 -2.76 0.77 -11.58
C VAL A 404 -3.82 1.62 -10.88
N VAL A 405 -4.38 1.15 -9.77
CA VAL A 405 -5.33 1.94 -8.97
C VAL A 405 -4.67 3.22 -8.47
N GLY A 406 -3.46 3.14 -7.92
CA GLY A 406 -2.68 4.30 -7.50
C GLY A 406 -2.40 5.28 -8.62
N PHE A 407 -2.10 4.81 -9.83
CA PHE A 407 -1.90 5.63 -11.01
C PHE A 407 -3.18 6.38 -11.43
N VAL A 408 -4.33 5.69 -11.44
CA VAL A 408 -5.62 6.30 -11.75
C VAL A 408 -5.96 7.38 -10.70
N LEU A 409 -5.77 7.10 -9.42
CA LEU A 409 -5.98 8.08 -8.35
C LEU A 409 -5.02 9.29 -8.47
N ALA A 410 -3.78 9.06 -8.84
CA ALA A 410 -2.80 10.13 -9.03
C ALA A 410 -3.17 11.04 -10.21
N ILE A 411 -3.65 10.49 -11.32
CA ILE A 411 -4.15 11.27 -12.47
C ILE A 411 -5.41 12.05 -12.07
N SER A 412 -6.31 11.41 -11.30
CA SER A 412 -7.50 12.09 -10.75
C SER A 412 -7.14 13.30 -9.90
N ALA A 413 -6.13 13.15 -9.04
CA ALA A 413 -5.66 14.23 -8.18
C ALA A 413 -5.09 15.43 -8.95
N LEU A 414 -4.62 15.24 -10.19
CA LEU A 414 -4.19 16.32 -11.09
C LEU A 414 -5.36 17.11 -11.69
N GLY A 415 -6.61 16.73 -11.42
CA GLY A 415 -7.80 17.37 -12.00
C GLY A 415 -8.06 17.00 -13.46
N ILE A 416 -7.40 15.96 -13.97
CA ILE A 416 -7.65 15.45 -15.31
C ILE A 416 -8.99 14.72 -15.30
N GLU A 417 -9.90 15.07 -16.19
CA GLU A 417 -11.19 14.40 -16.35
C GLU A 417 -11.00 12.90 -16.64
N ILE A 418 -11.30 12.09 -15.63
CA ILE A 418 -11.16 10.62 -15.72
C ILE A 418 -12.28 10.01 -16.58
N THR A 419 -13.31 10.77 -16.94
CA THR A 419 -14.49 10.26 -17.64
C THR A 419 -14.11 9.43 -18.86
N LYS A 420 -13.19 9.92 -19.70
CA LYS A 420 -12.71 9.17 -20.88
C LYS A 420 -11.95 7.89 -20.49
N LEU A 421 -11.13 7.96 -19.44
CA LEU A 421 -10.40 6.82 -18.93
C LEU A 421 -11.36 5.79 -18.32
N THR A 422 -12.37 6.26 -17.59
CA THR A 422 -13.42 5.40 -17.00
C THR A 422 -14.19 4.64 -18.06
N ILE A 423 -14.56 5.28 -19.16
CA ILE A 423 -15.23 4.62 -20.29
C ILE A 423 -14.32 3.53 -20.88
N MET A 424 -13.04 3.82 -21.09
CA MET A 424 -12.08 2.86 -21.62
C MET A 424 -11.83 1.68 -20.66
N VAL A 425 -11.68 1.97 -19.36
CA VAL A 425 -11.52 0.94 -18.31
C VAL A 425 -12.78 0.11 -18.15
N SER A 426 -13.97 0.73 -18.29
CA SER A 426 -15.26 0.02 -18.25
C SER A 426 -15.40 -0.93 -19.44
N ALA A 427 -15.06 -0.47 -20.66
CA ALA A 427 -15.09 -1.32 -21.85
C ALA A 427 -14.09 -2.49 -21.73
N LEU A 428 -12.87 -2.22 -21.22
CA LEU A 428 -11.89 -3.27 -20.93
C LEU A 428 -12.37 -4.23 -19.86
N GLY A 429 -13.03 -3.71 -18.79
CA GLY A 429 -13.61 -4.50 -17.71
C GLY A 429 -14.68 -5.46 -18.21
N VAL A 430 -15.55 -5.01 -19.13
CA VAL A 430 -16.56 -5.88 -19.80
C VAL A 430 -15.85 -6.97 -20.58
N GLY A 431 -14.82 -6.62 -21.38
CA GLY A 431 -14.04 -7.61 -22.14
C GLY A 431 -13.35 -8.66 -21.26
N ILE A 432 -12.71 -8.21 -20.19
CA ILE A 432 -12.10 -9.09 -19.18
C ILE A 432 -13.17 -9.95 -18.48
N GLY A 433 -14.33 -9.35 -18.17
CA GLY A 433 -15.46 -10.08 -17.55
C GLY A 433 -15.94 -11.25 -18.42
N PHE A 434 -16.13 -11.04 -19.71
CA PHE A 434 -16.44 -12.12 -20.65
C PHE A 434 -15.33 -13.17 -20.74
N GLY A 435 -14.05 -12.72 -20.74
CA GLY A 435 -12.90 -13.65 -20.76
C GLY A 435 -12.78 -14.51 -19.49
N LEU A 436 -13.21 -14.01 -18.35
CA LEU A 436 -13.17 -14.71 -17.06
C LEU A 436 -14.47 -15.44 -16.71
N GLN A 437 -15.53 -15.28 -17.50
CA GLN A 437 -16.85 -15.84 -17.22
C GLN A 437 -16.81 -17.33 -16.90
N GLY A 438 -16.09 -18.12 -17.71
CA GLY A 438 -15.94 -19.57 -17.49
C GLY A 438 -15.23 -19.92 -16.18
N ILE A 439 -14.22 -19.14 -15.80
CA ILE A 439 -13.50 -19.35 -14.54
C ILE A 439 -14.40 -19.07 -13.33
N VAL A 440 -15.12 -17.95 -13.39
CA VAL A 440 -16.06 -17.54 -12.33
C VAL A 440 -17.20 -18.54 -12.20
N ASN A 441 -17.77 -18.99 -13.32
CA ASN A 441 -18.84 -19.99 -13.32
C ASN A 441 -18.38 -21.29 -12.66
N ASN A 442 -17.22 -21.81 -13.04
CA ASN A 442 -16.66 -23.00 -12.44
C ASN A 442 -16.35 -22.85 -10.94
N PHE A 443 -15.87 -21.68 -10.52
CA PHE A 443 -15.62 -21.37 -9.12
C PHE A 443 -16.92 -21.36 -8.30
N VAL A 444 -17.95 -20.65 -8.79
CA VAL A 444 -19.26 -20.58 -8.12
C VAL A 444 -19.90 -21.98 -8.06
N SER A 445 -19.86 -22.75 -9.15
CA SER A 445 -20.33 -24.13 -9.19
C SER A 445 -19.57 -25.00 -8.20
N GLY A 446 -18.26 -24.82 -8.05
CA GLY A 446 -17.47 -25.54 -7.04
C GLY A 446 -17.90 -25.23 -5.61
N LEU A 447 -18.23 -23.96 -5.32
CA LEU A 447 -18.80 -23.58 -4.02
C LEU A 447 -20.17 -24.25 -3.79
N ILE A 448 -21.05 -24.25 -4.79
CA ILE A 448 -22.36 -24.92 -4.71
C ILE A 448 -22.18 -26.39 -4.39
N LEU A 449 -21.30 -27.12 -5.12
CA LEU A 449 -21.02 -28.53 -4.87
C LEU A 449 -20.50 -28.79 -3.45
N LEU A 450 -19.68 -27.86 -2.89
CA LEU A 450 -19.14 -28.02 -1.53
C LEU A 450 -20.18 -27.71 -0.43
N PHE A 451 -21.09 -26.75 -0.66
CA PHE A 451 -22.09 -26.36 0.32
C PHE A 451 -23.34 -27.24 0.28
N GLU A 452 -23.91 -27.48 -0.90
CA GLU A 452 -25.14 -28.28 -1.07
C GLU A 452 -24.87 -29.78 -1.10
N GLN A 453 -23.66 -30.17 -1.48
CA GLN A 453 -23.21 -31.58 -1.54
C GLN A 453 -24.16 -32.53 -2.28
N PRO A 454 -24.64 -32.16 -3.49
CA PRO A 454 -25.46 -33.10 -4.28
C PRO A 454 -24.67 -34.34 -4.72
N ILE A 455 -23.36 -34.24 -4.75
CA ILE A 455 -22.39 -35.30 -4.95
C ILE A 455 -21.30 -35.19 -3.87
N ARG A 456 -20.81 -36.35 -3.38
CA ARG A 456 -19.78 -36.44 -2.33
C ARG A 456 -18.60 -37.27 -2.80
N ILE A 457 -17.45 -37.06 -2.16
CA ILE A 457 -16.29 -37.93 -2.42
C ILE A 457 -16.63 -39.35 -2.05
N GLY A 458 -16.38 -40.27 -2.98
CA GLY A 458 -16.74 -41.70 -2.90
C GLY A 458 -18.11 -42.06 -3.47
N ASP A 459 -18.90 -41.07 -3.95
CA ASP A 459 -20.16 -41.34 -4.63
C ASP A 459 -19.89 -41.92 -6.02
N LEU A 460 -20.75 -42.89 -6.39
CA LEU A 460 -20.82 -43.48 -7.73
C LEU A 460 -21.85 -42.67 -8.54
N VAL A 461 -21.38 -42.01 -9.56
CA VAL A 461 -22.20 -41.16 -10.42
C VAL A 461 -22.13 -41.61 -11.87
N GLU A 462 -23.20 -41.32 -12.59
CA GLU A 462 -23.25 -41.49 -14.05
C GLU A 462 -23.36 -40.12 -14.70
N ILE A 463 -22.39 -39.79 -15.53
CA ILE A 463 -22.25 -38.51 -16.21
C ILE A 463 -22.10 -38.78 -17.70
N ASN A 464 -23.06 -38.33 -18.51
CA ASN A 464 -23.07 -38.57 -19.96
C ASN A 464 -22.95 -40.06 -20.32
N GLY A 465 -23.58 -40.95 -19.56
CA GLY A 465 -23.54 -42.39 -19.78
C GLY A 465 -22.27 -43.08 -19.23
N MET A 466 -21.34 -42.34 -18.70
CA MET A 466 -20.11 -42.87 -18.09
C MET A 466 -20.27 -42.99 -16.58
N TRP A 467 -19.99 -44.20 -16.08
CA TRP A 467 -19.97 -44.49 -14.65
C TRP A 467 -18.61 -44.16 -14.06
N ALA A 468 -18.60 -43.36 -12.99
CA ALA A 468 -17.38 -42.98 -12.33
C ALA A 468 -17.59 -42.73 -10.83
N GLU A 469 -16.52 -42.87 -10.07
CA GLU A 469 -16.47 -42.53 -8.64
C GLU A 469 -15.86 -41.16 -8.45
N ILE A 470 -16.49 -40.33 -7.62
CA ILE A 470 -15.97 -38.99 -7.25
C ILE A 470 -14.74 -39.16 -6.36
N LYS A 471 -13.55 -38.73 -6.82
CA LYS A 471 -12.29 -38.82 -6.06
C LYS A 471 -11.94 -37.55 -5.34
N HIS A 472 -12.14 -36.39 -5.98
CA HIS A 472 -11.80 -35.10 -5.40
C HIS A 472 -12.65 -34.00 -6.01
N ILE A 473 -13.20 -33.12 -5.15
CA ILE A 473 -13.94 -31.93 -5.57
C ILE A 473 -13.01 -30.74 -5.34
N GLY A 474 -12.47 -30.16 -6.42
CA GLY A 474 -11.62 -28.97 -6.38
C GLY A 474 -12.41 -27.69 -6.55
N ILE A 475 -11.71 -26.55 -6.47
CA ILE A 475 -12.33 -25.22 -6.57
C ILE A 475 -12.97 -24.97 -7.95
N ARG A 476 -12.38 -25.48 -9.04
CA ARG A 476 -12.84 -25.26 -10.42
C ARG A 476 -13.25 -26.53 -11.16
N ALA A 477 -12.79 -27.67 -10.70
CA ALA A 477 -13.01 -28.94 -11.38
C ALA A 477 -13.05 -30.06 -10.36
N THR A 478 -13.85 -31.09 -10.66
CA THR A 478 -13.97 -32.33 -9.91
C THR A 478 -13.23 -33.44 -10.65
N VAL A 479 -12.46 -34.23 -9.91
CA VAL A 479 -11.77 -35.41 -10.44
C VAL A 479 -12.63 -36.64 -10.16
N VAL A 480 -12.98 -37.36 -11.20
CA VAL A 480 -13.72 -38.62 -11.11
C VAL A 480 -12.87 -39.74 -11.70
N ARG A 481 -13.03 -40.97 -11.19
CA ARG A 481 -12.35 -42.17 -11.70
C ARG A 481 -13.35 -43.14 -12.29
N ASN A 482 -13.18 -43.47 -13.56
CA ASN A 482 -14.00 -44.47 -14.21
C ASN A 482 -13.59 -45.91 -13.82
N PHE A 483 -14.32 -46.92 -14.27
CA PHE A 483 -13.98 -48.32 -14.01
C PHE A 483 -12.71 -48.80 -14.72
N ASP A 484 -12.22 -48.08 -15.74
CA ASP A 484 -10.94 -48.35 -16.40
C ASP A 484 -9.75 -47.75 -15.65
N HIS A 485 -9.97 -47.23 -14.43
CA HIS A 485 -8.98 -46.51 -13.60
C HIS A 485 -8.44 -45.21 -14.18
N ALA A 486 -9.12 -44.62 -15.17
CA ALA A 486 -8.75 -43.29 -15.69
C ALA A 486 -9.31 -42.19 -14.81
N ASP A 487 -8.46 -41.23 -14.42
CA ASP A 487 -8.86 -40.02 -13.73
C ASP A 487 -9.32 -38.97 -14.77
N ILE A 488 -10.57 -38.57 -14.68
CA ILE A 488 -11.22 -37.64 -15.59
C ILE A 488 -11.51 -36.37 -14.85
N ILE A 489 -11.07 -35.22 -15.41
CA ILE A 489 -11.24 -33.89 -14.84
C ILE A 489 -12.47 -33.26 -15.47
N ILE A 490 -13.49 -33.01 -14.67
CA ILE A 490 -14.76 -32.44 -15.13
C ILE A 490 -14.89 -31.03 -14.56
N PRO A 491 -15.13 -29.98 -15.38
CA PRO A 491 -15.43 -28.65 -14.89
C PRO A 491 -16.64 -28.66 -13.95
N ASN A 492 -16.56 -27.96 -12.84
CA ASN A 492 -17.66 -27.97 -11.87
C ASN A 492 -18.97 -27.39 -12.44
N ALA A 493 -18.86 -26.43 -13.38
CA ALA A 493 -20.02 -25.90 -14.08
C ALA A 493 -20.83 -26.98 -14.82
N ASP A 494 -20.16 -27.99 -15.39
CA ASP A 494 -20.82 -29.08 -16.12
C ASP A 494 -21.60 -29.98 -15.16
N LEU A 495 -21.08 -30.23 -13.95
CA LEU A 495 -21.75 -31.04 -12.92
C LEU A 495 -22.97 -30.35 -12.30
N VAL A 496 -22.99 -29.00 -12.27
CA VAL A 496 -24.11 -28.20 -11.72
C VAL A 496 -25.16 -27.93 -12.81
N SER A 497 -24.72 -27.70 -14.06
CA SER A 497 -25.60 -27.30 -15.15
C SER A 497 -26.24 -28.46 -15.89
N ASN A 498 -25.60 -29.63 -15.91
CA ASN A 498 -26.07 -30.83 -16.60
C ASN A 498 -26.67 -31.82 -15.62
N GLN A 499 -27.46 -32.76 -16.15
CA GLN A 499 -28.00 -33.83 -15.37
C GLN A 499 -26.91 -34.85 -14.98
N VAL A 500 -26.78 -35.10 -13.67
CA VAL A 500 -25.89 -36.10 -13.10
C VAL A 500 -26.75 -37.10 -12.32
N THR A 501 -26.62 -38.38 -12.62
CA THR A 501 -27.30 -39.43 -11.86
C THR A 501 -26.39 -39.91 -10.74
N ASN A 502 -26.76 -39.65 -9.49
CA ASN A 502 -26.04 -40.14 -8.32
C ASN A 502 -26.72 -41.42 -7.80
N TRP A 503 -26.02 -42.55 -7.92
CA TRP A 503 -26.50 -43.85 -7.52
C TRP A 503 -26.27 -44.15 -6.03
N THR A 504 -25.59 -43.30 -5.31
CA THR A 504 -25.18 -43.53 -3.91
C THR A 504 -25.68 -42.47 -2.94
N LEU A 505 -26.35 -41.44 -3.42
CA LEU A 505 -26.85 -40.33 -2.60
C LEU A 505 -27.91 -40.79 -1.58
N GLY A 506 -28.78 -41.74 -1.98
CA GLY A 506 -29.86 -42.26 -1.13
C GLY A 506 -29.47 -43.56 -0.44
N ASP A 507 -30.19 -44.66 -0.81
CA ASP A 507 -30.06 -45.99 -0.21
C ASP A 507 -28.94 -46.83 -0.80
N ARG A 508 -28.18 -46.28 -1.75
CA ARG A 508 -27.07 -46.92 -2.48
C ARG A 508 -27.47 -48.16 -3.27
N GLN A 509 -28.75 -48.31 -3.60
CA GLN A 509 -29.29 -49.43 -4.34
C GLN A 509 -29.53 -49.06 -5.80
N ALA A 510 -29.17 -49.95 -6.69
CA ALA A 510 -29.45 -49.81 -8.10
C ALA A 510 -30.30 -51.01 -8.55
N ARG A 511 -31.31 -50.75 -9.39
CA ARG A 511 -32.05 -51.80 -10.03
C ARG A 511 -31.19 -52.48 -11.08
N LEU A 512 -31.01 -53.78 -10.93
CA LEU A 512 -30.35 -54.64 -11.92
C LEU A 512 -31.45 -55.39 -12.69
N ILE A 513 -31.39 -55.28 -14.00
CA ILE A 513 -32.28 -55.99 -14.91
C ILE A 513 -31.48 -57.12 -15.63
N ILE A 514 -32.00 -58.32 -15.60
CA ILE A 514 -31.44 -59.47 -16.30
C ILE A 514 -32.53 -59.98 -17.25
N THR A 515 -32.27 -59.93 -18.54
CA THR A 515 -33.15 -60.46 -19.58
C THR A 515 -32.75 -61.92 -19.91
N VAL A 516 -33.72 -62.80 -19.95
CA VAL A 516 -33.54 -64.23 -20.23
C VAL A 516 -34.60 -64.67 -21.23
N GLY A 517 -34.16 -65.38 -22.27
CA GLY A 517 -35.04 -65.92 -23.28
C GLY A 517 -35.05 -67.45 -23.19
N VAL A 518 -36.22 -68.09 -23.02
CA VAL A 518 -36.38 -69.50 -22.99
C VAL A 518 -37.13 -70.02 -24.24
N ALA A 519 -36.99 -71.29 -24.56
CA ALA A 519 -37.62 -71.86 -25.72
C ALA A 519 -39.14 -71.85 -25.62
N TYR A 520 -39.82 -71.75 -26.75
CA TYR A 520 -41.26 -71.92 -26.83
C TYR A 520 -41.63 -73.34 -26.33
N GLY A 521 -42.70 -73.42 -25.53
CA GLY A 521 -43.14 -74.59 -24.86
C GLY A 521 -42.61 -74.79 -23.43
N SER A 522 -41.73 -73.92 -22.95
CA SER A 522 -41.31 -73.90 -21.55
C SER A 522 -42.48 -73.51 -20.66
N ASP A 523 -42.55 -74.04 -19.44
CA ASP A 523 -43.53 -73.67 -18.43
C ASP A 523 -43.19 -72.29 -17.90
N VAL A 524 -44.06 -71.30 -18.18
CA VAL A 524 -43.84 -69.85 -17.81
C VAL A 524 -43.80 -69.70 -16.31
N ASP A 525 -44.65 -70.41 -15.55
CA ASP A 525 -44.71 -70.28 -14.10
C ASP A 525 -43.46 -70.86 -13.44
N LEU A 526 -42.96 -71.98 -13.93
CA LEU A 526 -41.72 -72.58 -13.48
C LEU A 526 -40.51 -71.67 -13.75
N VAL A 527 -40.47 -71.01 -14.90
CA VAL A 527 -39.40 -70.06 -15.24
C VAL A 527 -39.42 -68.90 -14.29
N VAL A 528 -40.58 -68.29 -14.04
CA VAL A 528 -40.75 -67.16 -13.10
C VAL A 528 -40.32 -67.53 -11.69
N GLU A 529 -40.81 -68.72 -11.20
CA GLU A 529 -40.41 -69.20 -9.87
C GLU A 529 -38.92 -69.44 -9.76
N THR A 530 -38.29 -70.08 -10.76
CA THR A 530 -36.85 -70.34 -10.78
C THR A 530 -36.02 -69.08 -10.80
N LEU A 531 -36.41 -68.01 -11.56
CA LEU A 531 -35.74 -66.72 -11.57
C LEU A 531 -35.84 -66.03 -10.21
N ILE A 532 -36.99 -66.11 -9.55
CA ILE A 532 -37.17 -65.54 -8.20
C ILE A 532 -36.32 -66.31 -7.18
N GLU A 533 -36.27 -67.64 -7.23
CA GLU A 533 -35.40 -68.44 -6.36
C GLU A 533 -33.92 -68.08 -6.53
N CYS A 534 -33.42 -67.90 -7.76
CA CYS A 534 -32.05 -67.45 -8.01
C CYS A 534 -31.76 -66.15 -7.36
N ALA A 535 -32.71 -65.19 -7.41
CA ALA A 535 -32.56 -63.86 -6.82
C ALA A 535 -32.60 -63.88 -5.29
N LEU A 536 -33.48 -64.68 -4.68
CA LEU A 536 -33.62 -64.80 -3.23
C LEU A 536 -32.44 -65.50 -2.56
N ASP A 537 -31.83 -66.47 -3.24
CA ASP A 537 -30.67 -67.19 -2.71
C ASP A 537 -29.36 -66.42 -2.80
N ASN A 538 -29.30 -65.32 -3.60
CA ASN A 538 -28.14 -64.52 -3.67
C ASN A 538 -28.12 -63.49 -2.50
N SER A 539 -27.13 -63.60 -1.60
CA SER A 539 -27.00 -62.81 -0.38
C SER A 539 -26.84 -61.33 -0.61
N HIS A 540 -26.51 -60.92 -1.81
CA HIS A 540 -26.29 -59.51 -2.18
C HIS A 540 -27.53 -58.86 -2.83
N VAL A 541 -28.56 -59.68 -3.11
CA VAL A 541 -29.82 -59.13 -3.62
C VAL A 541 -30.71 -58.73 -2.46
N ASN A 542 -31.22 -57.48 -2.53
CA ASN A 542 -32.12 -56.99 -1.50
C ASN A 542 -33.49 -57.64 -1.60
N GLN A 543 -34.04 -58.05 -0.45
CA GLN A 543 -35.37 -58.61 -0.35
C GLN A 543 -36.47 -57.53 -0.25
N ASN A 544 -36.14 -56.32 0.00
CA ASN A 544 -37.07 -55.18 0.03
C ASN A 544 -36.49 -54.00 -0.78
N PRO A 545 -37.03 -53.63 -1.94
CA PRO A 545 -38.16 -54.28 -2.63
C PRO A 545 -37.87 -55.74 -3.06
N SER A 546 -38.87 -56.63 -3.01
CA SER A 546 -38.71 -58.04 -3.37
C SER A 546 -38.30 -58.17 -4.84
N PRO A 547 -37.49 -59.21 -5.20
CA PRO A 547 -37.23 -59.59 -6.57
C PRO A 547 -38.50 -59.83 -7.36
N GLN A 548 -38.51 -59.40 -8.62
CA GLN A 548 -39.65 -59.63 -9.55
C GLN A 548 -39.15 -60.23 -10.82
N ALA A 549 -39.79 -61.37 -11.23
CA ALA A 549 -39.61 -61.96 -12.54
C ALA A 549 -40.89 -61.73 -13.36
N LEU A 550 -40.72 -61.16 -14.54
CA LEU A 550 -41.82 -60.76 -15.41
C LEU A 550 -41.67 -61.46 -16.75
N PHE A 551 -42.76 -62.07 -17.24
CA PHE A 551 -42.85 -62.44 -18.63
C PHE A 551 -43.18 -61.18 -19.44
N LEU A 552 -42.32 -60.83 -20.37
CA LEU A 552 -42.45 -59.58 -21.08
C LEU A 552 -43.18 -59.68 -22.39
N ASN A 553 -42.71 -60.65 -23.22
CA ASN A 553 -43.22 -60.73 -24.57
C ASN A 553 -42.89 -62.11 -25.22
N PHE A 554 -43.57 -62.41 -26.34
CA PHE A 554 -43.24 -63.45 -27.24
C PHE A 554 -42.25 -62.91 -28.28
N GLY A 555 -40.97 -63.29 -28.18
CA GLY A 555 -39.93 -62.92 -29.10
C GLY A 555 -39.91 -63.81 -30.36
N ASP A 556 -39.08 -63.44 -31.33
CA ASP A 556 -39.03 -64.20 -32.63
C ASP A 556 -38.71 -65.69 -32.47
N SER A 557 -37.94 -66.06 -31.44
CA SER A 557 -37.57 -67.46 -31.17
C SER A 557 -37.59 -67.81 -29.68
N THR A 558 -38.08 -66.91 -28.84
CA THR A 558 -37.95 -66.89 -27.38
C THR A 558 -39.24 -66.50 -26.69
N LEU A 559 -39.48 -67.06 -25.49
CA LEU A 559 -40.30 -66.38 -24.47
C LEU A 559 -39.38 -65.48 -23.64
N ASP A 560 -39.63 -64.16 -23.68
CA ASP A 560 -38.73 -63.20 -23.06
C ASP A 560 -39.15 -62.91 -21.64
N PHE A 561 -38.22 -63.09 -20.71
CA PHE A 561 -38.38 -62.80 -19.29
C PHE A 561 -37.40 -61.76 -18.83
N GLU A 562 -37.80 -60.98 -17.82
CA GLU A 562 -36.99 -60.01 -17.15
C GLU A 562 -36.99 -60.25 -15.64
N LEU A 563 -35.81 -60.52 -15.09
CA LEU A 563 -35.60 -60.52 -13.64
C LEU A 563 -35.14 -59.16 -13.18
N ARG A 564 -35.93 -58.52 -12.31
CA ARG A 564 -35.66 -57.22 -11.69
C ARG A 564 -35.26 -57.46 -10.25
N VAL A 565 -34.05 -57.04 -9.90
CA VAL A 565 -33.54 -57.08 -8.53
C VAL A 565 -32.92 -55.81 -8.13
N PHE A 566 -32.91 -55.47 -6.83
CA PHE A 566 -32.21 -54.35 -6.27
C PHE A 566 -30.92 -54.84 -5.60
N VAL A 567 -29.78 -54.23 -5.98
CA VAL A 567 -28.44 -54.61 -5.53
C VAL A 567 -27.63 -53.37 -5.19
N PRO A 568 -26.58 -53.45 -4.34
CA PRO A 568 -25.67 -52.33 -4.13
C PRO A 568 -25.07 -51.89 -5.47
N ALA A 569 -25.14 -50.56 -5.74
CA ALA A 569 -24.74 -49.98 -7.02
C ALA A 569 -23.29 -50.32 -7.39
N SER A 570 -22.38 -50.38 -6.41
CA SER A 570 -20.97 -50.76 -6.60
C SER A 570 -20.74 -52.21 -6.97
N MET A 571 -21.69 -53.12 -6.66
CA MET A 571 -21.61 -54.56 -6.91
C MET A 571 -22.47 -55.03 -8.08
N ARG A 572 -23.09 -54.12 -8.83
CA ARG A 572 -24.01 -54.43 -9.93
C ARG A 572 -23.41 -55.37 -10.97
N ILE A 573 -22.14 -55.18 -11.37
CA ILE A 573 -21.47 -55.98 -12.39
C ILE A 573 -21.14 -57.41 -11.86
N PRO A 574 -20.48 -57.57 -10.69
CA PRO A 574 -20.25 -58.89 -10.11
C PRO A 574 -21.55 -59.69 -9.92
N ILE A 575 -22.57 -59.07 -9.29
CA ILE A 575 -23.85 -59.76 -9.01
C ILE A 575 -24.57 -60.15 -10.29
N ARG A 576 -24.51 -59.31 -11.35
CA ARG A 576 -25.05 -59.72 -12.67
C ARG A 576 -24.42 -61.00 -13.18
N SER A 577 -23.10 -61.13 -13.07
CA SER A 577 -22.37 -62.33 -13.50
C SER A 577 -22.73 -63.57 -12.65
N GLU A 578 -22.86 -63.32 -11.33
CA GLU A 578 -23.28 -64.44 -10.42
C GLU A 578 -24.69 -64.95 -10.73
N LEU A 579 -25.65 -64.04 -10.87
CA LEU A 579 -27.02 -64.36 -11.19
C LEU A 579 -27.13 -65.06 -12.56
N HIS A 580 -26.39 -64.60 -13.58
CA HIS A 580 -26.37 -65.28 -14.87
C HIS A 580 -25.88 -66.74 -14.75
N LYS A 581 -24.82 -66.98 -13.95
CA LYS A 581 -24.31 -68.35 -13.73
C LYS A 581 -25.31 -69.21 -12.96
N ASP A 582 -25.97 -68.63 -11.98
CA ASP A 582 -26.92 -69.34 -11.14
C ASP A 582 -28.21 -69.64 -11.92
N ILE A 583 -28.68 -68.74 -12.76
CA ILE A 583 -29.80 -68.98 -13.69
C ILE A 583 -29.46 -70.08 -14.67
N ASP A 584 -28.28 -70.06 -15.33
CA ASP A 584 -27.87 -71.12 -16.27
C ASP A 584 -27.84 -72.48 -15.58
N LYS A 585 -27.29 -72.57 -14.37
CA LYS A 585 -27.22 -73.83 -13.59
C LYS A 585 -28.61 -74.37 -13.26
N ARG A 586 -29.50 -73.51 -12.68
CA ARG A 586 -30.84 -73.95 -12.27
C ARG A 586 -31.74 -74.25 -13.44
N PHE A 587 -31.60 -73.55 -14.56
CA PHE A 587 -32.34 -73.89 -15.78
C PHE A 587 -32.00 -75.29 -16.30
N ARG A 588 -30.72 -75.66 -16.25
CA ARG A 588 -30.32 -77.06 -16.60
C ARG A 588 -30.85 -78.09 -15.61
N GLU A 589 -30.85 -77.76 -14.30
CA GLU A 589 -31.36 -78.66 -13.26
C GLU A 589 -32.87 -78.89 -13.36
N LYS A 590 -33.65 -77.92 -13.87
CA LYS A 590 -35.09 -77.95 -14.02
C LYS A 590 -35.56 -78.15 -15.45
N ASP A 591 -34.66 -78.61 -16.34
CA ASP A 591 -34.90 -78.87 -17.77
C ASP A 591 -35.52 -77.69 -18.53
N ILE A 592 -35.22 -76.41 -18.11
CA ILE A 592 -35.62 -75.22 -18.81
C ILE A 592 -34.61 -74.93 -19.92
N THR A 593 -35.06 -74.99 -21.17
CA THR A 593 -34.15 -74.79 -22.31
C THR A 593 -34.02 -73.29 -22.66
N ILE A 594 -32.78 -72.80 -22.65
CA ILE A 594 -32.48 -71.42 -23.16
C ILE A 594 -32.61 -71.49 -24.68
N ALA A 595 -33.36 -70.58 -25.25
CA ALA A 595 -33.73 -70.68 -26.67
C ALA A 595 -32.53 -70.41 -27.59
N PHE A 596 -32.47 -71.31 -28.62
CA PHE A 596 -31.62 -71.03 -29.78
C PHE A 596 -32.43 -70.32 -30.86
N PRO A 597 -31.80 -69.53 -31.75
CA PRO A 597 -32.50 -68.95 -32.89
C PRO A 597 -33.18 -70.05 -33.72
N GLN A 598 -34.50 -69.90 -33.88
CA GLN A 598 -35.31 -70.83 -34.70
C GLN A 598 -35.45 -70.21 -36.10
N ARG A 599 -35.35 -71.10 -37.12
CA ARG A 599 -35.58 -70.71 -38.51
C ARG A 599 -36.38 -71.74 -39.21
N ASP A 600 -37.54 -71.41 -39.71
CA ASP A 600 -38.30 -72.28 -40.60
C ASP A 600 -37.72 -72.21 -42.01
N LEU A 601 -37.18 -73.34 -42.48
CA LEU A 601 -36.61 -73.42 -43.81
C LEU A 601 -37.72 -73.99 -44.75
N HIS A 602 -38.32 -73.13 -45.55
CA HIS A 602 -39.15 -73.53 -46.64
C HIS A 602 -38.29 -73.90 -47.87
N LEU A 603 -38.14 -75.18 -48.18
CA LEU A 603 -37.41 -75.60 -49.35
C LEU A 603 -38.44 -75.81 -50.49
N PRO A 604 -38.59 -74.89 -51.44
CA PRO A 604 -39.51 -75.07 -52.57
C PRO A 604 -38.99 -76.16 -53.45
N GLY A 605 -39.75 -77.28 -53.51
CA GLY A 605 -39.46 -78.46 -54.38
C GLY A 605 -39.16 -79.75 -53.67
N LEU A 606 -39.11 -79.82 -52.34
CA LEU A 606 -39.13 -81.12 -51.62
C LEU A 606 -40.54 -81.42 -51.16
N ASP A 607 -41.19 -82.34 -51.90
CA ASP A 607 -42.49 -82.85 -51.55
C ASP A 607 -42.38 -83.65 -50.22
N ASN A 608 -43.40 -83.63 -49.34
CA ASN A 608 -43.38 -84.22 -47.97
C ASN A 608 -43.07 -85.74 -48.00
N ARG A 609 -43.08 -86.39 -49.14
CA ARG A 609 -42.67 -87.83 -49.30
C ARG A 609 -41.14 -88.00 -49.25
N THR A 610 -40.36 -87.07 -49.78
CA THR A 610 -38.89 -87.21 -49.81
C THR A 610 -38.24 -86.90 -48.43
N VAL A 611 -38.89 -86.15 -47.61
CA VAL A 611 -38.39 -85.87 -46.23
C VAL A 611 -38.67 -87.08 -45.32
N GLN A 612 -39.77 -87.77 -45.49
CA GLN A 612 -40.04 -89.01 -44.73
C GLN A 612 -39.13 -90.18 -45.15
N GLU A 613 -38.75 -90.29 -46.40
CA GLU A 613 -37.80 -91.33 -46.87
C GLU A 613 -36.36 -91.04 -46.44
N ALA A 614 -35.94 -89.77 -46.40
CA ALA A 614 -34.61 -89.34 -45.89
C ALA A 614 -34.51 -89.53 -44.36
N GLY A 615 -35.61 -89.32 -43.62
CA GLY A 615 -35.68 -89.58 -42.18
C GLY A 615 -35.64 -91.06 -41.83
N ALA A 616 -36.16 -91.92 -42.71
CA ALA A 616 -36.13 -93.41 -42.55
C ALA A 616 -34.75 -93.98 -42.86
N LEU A 617 -33.95 -93.37 -43.74
CA LEU A 617 -32.59 -93.81 -44.06
C LEU A 617 -31.55 -93.45 -43.01
N GLY A 618 -31.81 -92.38 -42.22
CA GLY A 618 -30.93 -91.94 -41.13
C GLY A 618 -31.03 -92.75 -39.84
N GLN A 619 -32.02 -93.67 -39.70
CA GLN A 619 -32.17 -94.51 -38.51
C GLN A 619 -31.60 -95.92 -38.67
N GLY A 620 -30.92 -96.21 -39.80
CA GLY A 620 -30.40 -97.57 -40.14
C GLY A 620 -28.91 -97.78 -39.88
N GLU A 621 -28.15 -96.81 -39.43
CA GLU A 621 -26.72 -97.03 -39.13
C GLU A 621 -26.34 -96.45 -37.75
N ALA A 622 -26.90 -97.04 -36.70
CA ALA A 622 -26.36 -96.89 -35.34
C ALA A 622 -26.72 -98.18 -34.57
N THR A 623 -26.03 -99.26 -34.89
CA THR A 623 -25.77 -100.38 -34.01
C THR A 623 -24.30 -100.67 -33.94
#